data_f594674e2a30144f5005ad995c93dfba
#
_entry.id   f594674e2a30144f5005ad995c93dfba
#
_cell.length_a   1.000
_cell.length_b   1.000
_cell.length_c   1.000
_cell.angle_alpha   90.00
_cell.angle_beta   90.00
_cell.angle_gamma   90.00
#
_symmetry.space_group_name_H-M   'P 1'
#
loop_
_entity.id
_entity.type
_entity.pdbx_description
1 polymer ?
#
loop_
_entity_poly.entity_id
_entity_poly.type
_entity_poly.pdbx_seq_one_letter_code
_entity_poly.pdbx_strand_id
1 'polypeptide(L)'
;WYCHALLAVEANSLNPKGQEGDHTLTILDTIKEHYDNLFSRSDPTRIREGQPVKYGFHTNAASKTDLVTQMTKRLREILYIERDKRALDEIGWYELKPDGSYGAVDGKHDDIYMSRGIVLKVSQLMDLPVEIRQSIKPPPGNVILSEASM
;
A
#
# COMPACT_ATOMS: atom_id res chain seq x y z
N TRP A 1 -10.42 8.81 -17.28
CA TRP A 1 -10.37 9.66 -16.10
C TRP A 1 -9.13 9.43 -15.26
N TYR A 2 -8.73 8.20 -15.00
CA TYR A 2 -7.50 7.90 -14.27
C TYR A 2 -6.32 7.58 -15.21
N CYS A 3 -6.43 7.89 -16.51
CA CYS A 3 -5.34 7.81 -17.48
C CYS A 3 -4.50 6.53 -17.36
N HIS A 4 -5.16 5.36 -17.32
CA HIS A 4 -4.48 4.08 -17.22
C HIS A 4 -3.64 3.91 -15.94
N ALA A 5 -4.15 4.38 -14.80
CA ALA A 5 -3.49 4.29 -13.51
C ALA A 5 -3.19 2.83 -13.12
N LEU A 6 -2.07 2.57 -12.43
CA LEU A 6 -1.79 1.25 -11.89
C LEU A 6 -2.84 0.85 -10.84
N LEU A 7 -3.50 -0.29 -11.06
CA LEU A 7 -4.48 -0.83 -10.13
C LEU A 7 -3.83 -1.94 -9.28
N ALA A 8 -3.79 -1.74 -7.97
CA ALA A 8 -3.34 -2.74 -7.00
C ALA A 8 -4.52 -3.25 -6.18
N VAL A 9 -4.91 -4.49 -6.39
CA VAL A 9 -5.97 -5.17 -5.63
C VAL A 9 -5.31 -5.97 -4.52
N GLU A 10 -5.87 -5.97 -3.31
CA GLU A 10 -5.44 -6.89 -2.27
C GLU A 10 -5.84 -8.32 -2.65
N ALA A 11 -4.85 -9.19 -2.77
CA ALA A 11 -5.02 -10.58 -3.16
C ALA A 11 -4.56 -11.50 -2.04
N ASN A 12 -5.37 -11.62 -1.00
CA ASN A 12 -5.16 -12.61 0.05
C ASN A 12 -5.67 -13.96 -0.45
N SER A 13 -4.78 -14.96 -0.51
CA SER A 13 -5.22 -16.31 -0.78
C SER A 13 -6.07 -16.79 0.38
N LEU A 14 -7.36 -16.86 0.16
CA LEU A 14 -8.26 -17.58 1.04
C LEU A 14 -7.87 -19.06 0.99
N ASN A 15 -7.19 -19.48 2.05
CA ASN A 15 -6.97 -20.84 2.52
C ASN A 15 -6.72 -21.94 1.46
N PRO A 16 -5.54 -22.56 1.42
CA PRO A 16 -5.23 -23.66 0.49
C PRO A 16 -6.02 -24.96 0.75
N LYS A 17 -6.97 -24.95 1.66
CA LYS A 17 -7.84 -26.08 1.98
C LYS A 17 -9.24 -25.92 1.38
N GLY A 18 -9.34 -25.88 0.06
CA GLY A 18 -10.47 -26.44 -0.68
C GLY A 18 -11.90 -26.04 -0.29
N GLN A 19 -12.13 -24.88 0.30
CA GLN A 19 -13.49 -24.38 0.51
C GLN A 19 -13.80 -23.27 -0.50
N GLU A 20 -14.88 -23.49 -1.20
CA GLU A 20 -15.57 -22.68 -2.19
C GLU A 20 -15.13 -21.21 -2.33
N GLY A 21 -14.60 -20.92 -3.52
CA GLY A 21 -14.64 -19.58 -4.07
C GLY A 21 -13.58 -18.62 -3.55
N ASP A 22 -12.36 -18.74 -4.08
CA ASP A 22 -11.44 -17.61 -4.04
C ASP A 22 -12.01 -16.46 -4.91
N HIS A 23 -12.97 -15.74 -4.33
CA HIS A 23 -13.62 -14.60 -5.00
C HIS A 23 -12.61 -13.55 -5.45
N THR A 24 -11.47 -13.42 -4.76
CA THR A 24 -10.42 -12.47 -5.12
C THR A 24 -9.75 -12.86 -6.43
N LEU A 25 -9.46 -14.14 -6.66
CA LEU A 25 -8.90 -14.59 -7.93
C LEU A 25 -9.91 -14.40 -9.07
N THR A 26 -11.18 -14.72 -8.84
CA THR A 26 -12.25 -14.49 -9.82
C THR A 26 -12.39 -13.01 -10.17
N ILE A 27 -12.33 -12.11 -9.17
CA ILE A 27 -12.38 -10.66 -9.40
C ILE A 27 -11.15 -10.21 -10.20
N LEU A 28 -9.95 -10.65 -9.84
CA LEU A 28 -8.73 -10.31 -10.56
C LEU A 28 -8.75 -10.81 -12.01
N ASP A 29 -9.25 -12.03 -12.25
CA ASP A 29 -9.38 -12.58 -13.59
C ASP A 29 -10.37 -11.78 -14.41
N THR A 30 -11.52 -11.43 -13.85
CA THR A 30 -12.50 -10.54 -14.52
C THR A 30 -11.91 -9.16 -14.81
N ILE A 31 -11.17 -8.57 -13.87
CA ILE A 31 -10.53 -7.26 -14.10
C ILE A 31 -9.51 -7.35 -15.24
N LYS A 32 -8.72 -8.42 -15.31
CA LYS A 32 -7.72 -8.63 -16.37
C LYS A 32 -8.30 -8.66 -17.77
N GLU A 33 -9.55 -9.11 -17.93
CA GLU A 33 -10.22 -9.09 -19.23
C GLU A 33 -10.49 -7.68 -19.75
N HIS A 34 -10.53 -6.68 -18.85
CA HIS A 34 -10.94 -5.32 -19.16
C HIS A 34 -9.90 -4.26 -18.84
N TYR A 35 -8.87 -4.61 -18.05
CA TYR A 35 -7.85 -3.69 -17.57
C TYR A 35 -6.48 -4.38 -17.44
N ASP A 36 -5.50 -3.86 -18.13
CA ASP A 36 -4.18 -4.49 -18.28
C ASP A 36 -3.10 -3.91 -17.34
N ASN A 37 -3.27 -2.67 -16.82
CA ASN A 37 -2.30 -2.06 -15.93
C ASN A 37 -2.53 -2.47 -14.46
N LEU A 38 -2.32 -3.76 -14.18
CA LEU A 38 -2.47 -4.37 -12.86
C LEU A 38 -1.13 -4.56 -12.18
N PHE A 39 -1.09 -4.25 -10.89
CA PHE A 39 0.08 -4.53 -10.06
C PHE A 39 0.38 -6.03 -10.01
N SER A 40 1.62 -6.39 -10.37
CA SER A 40 2.16 -7.74 -10.27
C SER A 40 3.18 -7.83 -9.14
N ARG A 41 3.02 -8.85 -8.29
CA ARG A 41 3.99 -9.20 -7.24
C ARG A 41 5.04 -10.19 -7.71
N SER A 42 5.00 -10.61 -8.96
CA SER A 42 5.96 -11.57 -9.50
C SER A 42 7.31 -10.89 -9.77
N ASP A 43 8.38 -11.61 -9.44
CA ASP A 43 9.73 -11.23 -9.82
C ASP A 43 9.86 -11.28 -11.37
N PRO A 44 10.34 -10.21 -12.01
CA PRO A 44 10.56 -10.17 -13.46
C PRO A 44 11.45 -11.31 -13.98
N THR A 45 12.42 -11.76 -13.18
CA THR A 45 13.30 -12.88 -13.53
C THR A 45 12.53 -14.18 -13.66
N ARG A 46 11.66 -14.45 -12.70
CA ARG A 46 10.82 -15.65 -12.69
C ARG A 46 9.80 -15.66 -13.83
N ILE A 47 9.28 -14.49 -14.21
CA ILE A 47 8.39 -14.37 -15.38
C ILE A 47 9.15 -14.76 -16.65
N ARG A 48 10.41 -14.32 -16.80
CA ARG A 48 11.27 -14.69 -17.94
C ARG A 48 11.59 -16.19 -17.98
N GLU A 49 11.59 -16.85 -16.82
CA GLU A 49 11.75 -18.29 -16.68
C GLU A 49 10.44 -19.06 -16.96
N GLY A 50 9.39 -18.40 -17.41
CA GLY A 50 8.10 -19.03 -17.76
C GLY A 50 7.16 -19.27 -16.58
N GLN A 51 7.43 -18.69 -15.41
CA GLN A 51 6.49 -18.79 -14.29
C GLN A 51 5.29 -17.85 -14.50
N PRO A 52 4.08 -18.27 -14.08
CA PRO A 52 2.88 -17.45 -14.24
C PRO A 52 2.97 -16.15 -13.44
N VAL A 53 2.46 -15.08 -14.02
CA VAL A 53 2.38 -13.77 -13.36
C VAL A 53 1.35 -13.82 -12.24
N LYS A 54 1.74 -13.40 -11.03
CA LYS A 54 0.86 -13.30 -9.87
C LYS A 54 0.45 -11.84 -9.67
N TYR A 55 -0.80 -11.53 -9.96
CA TYR A 55 -1.35 -10.19 -9.80
C TYR A 55 -1.81 -9.93 -8.36
N GLY A 56 -1.97 -8.64 -8.05
CA GLY A 56 -2.46 -8.15 -6.78
C GLY A 56 -1.41 -8.12 -5.66
N PHE A 57 -1.70 -7.36 -4.61
CA PHE A 57 -0.86 -7.23 -3.42
C PHE A 57 -1.24 -8.31 -2.40
N HIS A 58 -0.27 -9.04 -1.88
CA HIS A 58 -0.52 -10.07 -0.88
C HIS A 58 -0.22 -9.55 0.52
N THR A 59 -1.24 -9.54 1.37
CA THR A 59 -1.14 -9.13 2.77
C THR A 59 -0.94 -10.36 3.66
N ASN A 60 0.18 -10.39 4.36
CA ASN A 60 0.50 -11.34 5.41
C ASN A 60 1.06 -10.58 6.62
N ALA A 61 1.40 -11.25 7.71
CA ALA A 61 1.91 -10.61 8.93
C ALA A 61 3.13 -9.70 8.66
N ALA A 62 4.07 -10.15 7.85
CA ALA A 62 5.29 -9.39 7.53
C ALA A 62 4.98 -8.16 6.66
N SER A 63 4.21 -8.33 5.57
CA SER A 63 3.82 -7.21 4.71
C SER A 63 2.92 -6.22 5.45
N LYS A 64 2.03 -6.68 6.33
CA LYS A 64 1.20 -5.82 7.17
C LYS A 64 2.04 -4.96 8.10
N THR A 65 3.03 -5.53 8.76
CA THR A 65 3.98 -4.79 9.61
C THR A 65 4.75 -3.74 8.79
N ASP A 66 5.19 -4.07 7.58
CA ASP A 66 5.87 -3.12 6.70
C ASP A 66 4.94 -1.97 6.27
N LEU A 67 3.68 -2.27 5.90
CA LEU A 67 2.69 -1.23 5.57
C LEU A 67 2.47 -0.25 6.73
N VAL A 68 2.31 -0.77 7.95
CA VAL A 68 2.12 0.05 9.16
C VAL A 68 3.34 0.93 9.43
N THR A 69 4.54 0.36 9.31
CA THR A 69 5.80 1.09 9.49
C THR A 69 5.93 2.22 8.47
N GLN A 70 5.66 1.94 7.19
CA GLN A 70 5.71 2.93 6.13
C GLN A 70 4.66 4.02 6.29
N MET A 71 3.42 3.66 6.65
CA MET A 71 2.35 4.62 6.91
C MET A 71 2.74 5.56 8.06
N THR A 72 3.17 5.00 9.19
CA THR A 72 3.59 5.76 10.37
C THR A 72 4.74 6.71 10.04
N LYS A 73 5.75 6.25 9.31
CA LYS A 73 6.87 7.08 8.88
C LYS A 73 6.38 8.25 8.03
N ARG A 74 5.57 7.98 7.00
CA ARG A 74 5.10 9.03 6.08
C ARG A 74 4.21 10.06 6.73
N LEU A 75 3.36 9.65 7.69
CA LEU A 75 2.55 10.57 8.48
C LEU A 75 3.43 11.47 9.36
N ARG A 76 4.43 10.92 10.04
CA ARG A 76 5.37 11.68 10.89
C ARG A 76 6.22 12.68 10.09
N GLU A 77 6.66 12.29 8.91
CA GLU A 77 7.50 13.10 8.03
C GLU A 77 6.68 14.05 7.13
N ILE A 78 5.35 14.07 7.28
CA ILE A 78 4.41 14.88 6.47
C ILE A 78 4.58 14.60 4.96
N LEU A 79 4.98 13.39 4.62
CA LEU A 79 5.06 12.92 3.23
C LEU A 79 3.74 12.35 2.71
N TYR A 80 2.75 12.24 3.58
CA TYR A 80 1.40 11.82 3.28
C TYR A 80 0.40 12.63 4.09
N ILE A 81 -0.60 13.19 3.42
CA ILE A 81 -1.67 13.97 4.04
C ILE A 81 -2.99 13.25 3.72
N GLU A 82 -3.63 12.69 4.75
CA GLU A 82 -4.97 12.11 4.60
C GLU A 82 -6.03 13.21 4.69
N ARG A 83 -7.01 13.16 3.80
CA ARG A 83 -8.12 14.13 3.74
C ARG A 83 -9.48 13.46 3.91
N ASP A 84 -9.55 12.15 3.83
CA ASP A 84 -10.79 11.40 4.08
C ASP A 84 -10.95 11.18 5.58
N LYS A 85 -12.04 11.74 6.14
CA LYS A 85 -12.34 11.61 7.57
C LYS A 85 -12.44 10.14 8.01
N ARG A 86 -12.99 9.27 7.16
CA ARG A 86 -13.13 7.84 7.50
C ARG A 86 -11.76 7.17 7.62
N ALA A 87 -10.82 7.51 6.73
CA ALA A 87 -9.45 7.02 6.83
C ALA A 87 -8.75 7.54 8.09
N LEU A 88 -8.98 8.82 8.47
CA LEU A 88 -8.45 9.38 9.72
C LEU A 88 -9.03 8.66 10.94
N ASP A 89 -10.32 8.35 10.92
CA ASP A 89 -10.97 7.58 11.98
C ASP A 89 -10.33 6.17 12.09
N GLU A 90 -10.10 5.46 10.97
CA GLU A 90 -9.43 4.16 10.96
C GLU A 90 -7.97 4.23 11.45
N ILE A 91 -7.23 5.28 11.08
CA ILE A 91 -5.88 5.54 11.62
C ILE A 91 -5.93 5.68 13.14
N GLY A 92 -6.96 6.37 13.66
CA GLY A 92 -7.10 6.67 15.08
C GLY A 92 -7.38 5.45 15.97
N TRP A 93 -8.01 4.40 15.44
CA TRP A 93 -8.27 3.16 16.21
C TRP A 93 -7.46 1.95 15.75
N TYR A 94 -6.38 2.19 14.98
CA TYR A 94 -5.46 1.14 14.57
C TYR A 94 -4.38 0.93 15.64
N GLU A 95 -4.20 -0.29 16.11
CA GLU A 95 -3.34 -0.59 17.25
C GLU A 95 -2.46 -1.82 17.07
N LEU A 96 -1.43 -1.91 17.91
CA LEU A 96 -0.68 -3.14 18.13
C LEU A 96 -1.41 -3.97 19.17
N LYS A 97 -1.91 -5.13 18.80
CA LYS A 97 -2.64 -6.05 19.66
C LYS A 97 -1.70 -6.80 20.61
N PRO A 98 -2.22 -7.37 21.71
CA PRO A 98 -1.42 -8.12 22.69
C PRO A 98 -0.67 -9.32 22.11
N ASP A 99 -1.17 -9.90 21.01
CA ASP A 99 -0.54 -11.00 20.27
C ASP A 99 0.58 -10.56 19.35
N GLY A 100 0.90 -9.25 19.30
CA GLY A 100 1.91 -8.65 18.44
C GLY A 100 1.44 -8.39 17.00
N SER A 101 0.18 -8.65 16.68
CA SER A 101 -0.39 -8.30 15.38
C SER A 101 -0.86 -6.84 15.34
N TYR A 102 -0.95 -6.28 14.15
CA TYR A 102 -1.55 -4.96 13.93
C TYR A 102 -3.00 -5.11 13.43
N GLY A 103 -3.89 -4.24 13.85
CA GLY A 103 -5.27 -4.21 13.38
C GLY A 103 -6.10 -3.12 14.04
N ALA A 104 -7.33 -2.95 13.56
CA ALA A 104 -8.28 -2.08 14.23
C ALA A 104 -8.69 -2.66 15.58
N VAL A 105 -9.06 -1.79 16.52
CA VAL A 105 -9.70 -2.20 17.77
C VAL A 105 -10.98 -2.99 17.50
N ASP A 106 -11.40 -3.81 18.45
CA ASP A 106 -12.55 -4.70 18.26
C ASP A 106 -13.83 -3.95 17.87
N GLY A 107 -14.53 -4.48 16.87
CA GLY A 107 -15.74 -3.88 16.31
C GLY A 107 -15.48 -2.70 15.35
N LYS A 108 -14.24 -2.45 14.97
CA LYS A 108 -13.85 -1.46 13.95
C LYS A 108 -13.22 -2.14 12.74
N HIS A 109 -13.19 -1.41 11.63
CA HIS A 109 -12.62 -1.85 10.36
C HIS A 109 -11.31 -1.11 10.07
N ASP A 110 -10.45 -1.72 9.25
CA ASP A 110 -9.16 -1.15 8.81
C ASP A 110 -9.01 -1.18 7.28
N ASP A 111 -10.12 -1.32 6.56
CA ASP A 111 -10.11 -1.53 5.10
C ASP A 111 -9.52 -0.33 4.35
N ILE A 112 -9.91 0.89 4.74
CA ILE A 112 -9.41 2.12 4.13
C ILE A 112 -7.95 2.33 4.52
N TYR A 113 -7.59 2.11 5.80
CA TYR A 113 -6.22 2.18 6.27
C TYR A 113 -5.30 1.23 5.48
N MET A 114 -5.72 -0.02 5.31
CA MET A 114 -4.97 -1.03 4.55
C MET A 114 -4.85 -0.66 3.08
N SER A 115 -5.93 -0.19 2.45
CA SER A 115 -5.88 0.25 1.05
C SER A 115 -4.90 1.43 0.85
N ARG A 116 -4.85 2.40 1.78
CA ARG A 116 -3.87 3.50 1.76
C ARG A 116 -2.44 3.00 1.93
N GLY A 117 -2.23 2.06 2.86
CA GLY A 117 -0.93 1.41 3.06
C GLY A 117 -0.42 0.72 1.79
N ILE A 118 -1.28 -0.05 1.13
CA ILE A 118 -0.96 -0.72 -0.15
C ILE A 118 -0.58 0.30 -1.22
N VAL A 119 -1.36 1.37 -1.40
CA VAL A 119 -1.04 2.44 -2.37
C VAL A 119 0.32 3.06 -2.08
N LEU A 120 0.60 3.41 -0.83
CA LEU A 120 1.88 3.99 -0.43
C LEU A 120 3.05 3.03 -0.67
N LYS A 121 2.86 1.73 -0.46
CA LYS A 121 3.88 0.72 -0.73
C LYS A 121 4.12 0.53 -2.22
N VAL A 122 3.05 0.36 -2.98
CA VAL A 122 3.13 0.15 -4.44
C VAL A 122 3.72 1.38 -5.13
N SER A 123 3.38 2.59 -4.69
CA SER A 123 3.93 3.83 -5.25
C SER A 123 5.45 3.94 -5.14
N GLN A 124 6.07 3.27 -4.15
CA GLN A 124 7.53 3.23 -4.02
C GLN A 124 8.21 2.34 -5.06
N LEU A 125 7.46 1.38 -5.58
CA LEU A 125 7.95 0.42 -6.57
C LEU A 125 7.75 0.94 -8.00
N MET A 126 7.04 2.06 -8.16
CA MET A 126 6.82 2.68 -9.45
C MET A 126 7.94 3.65 -9.79
N ASP A 127 8.43 3.56 -11.02
CA ASP A 127 9.26 4.61 -11.57
C ASP A 127 8.42 5.86 -11.87
N LEU A 128 8.73 6.96 -11.20
CA LEU A 128 8.11 8.24 -11.52
C LEU A 128 8.60 8.73 -12.89
N PRO A 129 7.71 9.31 -13.72
CA PRO A 129 8.12 9.98 -14.93
C PRO A 129 9.24 11.01 -14.65
N VAL A 130 10.19 11.12 -15.57
CA VAL A 130 11.37 11.99 -15.41
C VAL A 130 10.97 13.44 -15.12
N GLU A 131 9.91 13.92 -15.78
CA GLU A 131 9.40 15.28 -15.61
C GLU A 131 8.89 15.53 -14.19
N ILE A 132 8.23 14.53 -13.57
CA ILE A 132 7.76 14.64 -12.19
C ILE A 132 8.95 14.61 -11.23
N ARG A 133 9.96 13.76 -11.46
CA ARG A 133 11.17 13.71 -10.64
C ARG A 133 11.89 15.06 -10.59
N GLN A 134 11.94 15.78 -11.72
CA GLN A 134 12.57 17.09 -11.81
C GLN A 134 11.76 18.21 -11.15
N SER A 135 10.43 18.05 -11.06
CA SER A 135 9.54 19.04 -10.47
C SER A 135 9.41 18.97 -8.93
N ILE A 136 9.80 17.82 -8.35
CA ILE A 136 9.78 17.64 -6.89
C ILE A 136 10.96 18.42 -6.30
N LYS A 137 10.70 19.63 -5.81
CA LYS A 137 11.67 20.34 -4.98
C LYS A 137 11.87 19.55 -3.67
N PRO A 138 13.11 19.37 -3.23
CA PRO A 138 13.34 18.81 -1.89
C PRO A 138 12.61 19.67 -0.86
N PRO A 139 12.08 19.06 0.23
CA PRO A 139 11.48 19.84 1.30
C PRO A 139 12.49 20.90 1.75
N PRO A 140 12.06 22.12 2.09
CA PRO A 140 12.96 23.14 2.62
C PRO A 140 13.70 22.52 3.80
N GLY A 141 15.03 22.53 3.72
CA GLY A 141 15.87 22.01 4.79
C GLY A 141 15.45 22.68 6.09
N ASN A 142 15.41 21.92 7.17
CA ASN A 142 15.15 22.42 8.51
C ASN A 142 16.05 23.67 8.71
N VAL A 143 15.44 24.82 8.79
CA VAL A 143 16.12 26.01 9.26
C VAL A 143 16.42 25.74 10.73
N ILE A 144 17.62 25.28 11.02
CA ILE A 144 18.15 25.29 12.37
C ILE A 144 18.23 26.76 12.75
N LEU A 145 17.27 27.20 13.54
CA LEU A 145 17.39 28.49 14.20
C LEU A 145 18.63 28.37 15.09
N SER A 146 19.73 28.92 14.61
CA SER A 146 20.91 29.13 15.45
C SER A 146 20.45 30.08 16.56
N GLU A 147 20.40 29.56 17.78
CA GLU A 147 20.27 30.40 18.97
C GLU A 147 21.42 31.42 18.95
N ALA A 148 21.03 32.66 18.76
CA ALA A 148 21.94 33.77 18.89
C ALA A 148 22.34 33.86 20.37
N SER A 149 23.62 33.68 20.60
CA SER A 149 24.30 33.96 21.87
C SER A 149 24.01 35.40 22.30
N MET A 150 23.54 35.55 23.50
CA MET A 150 23.84 36.70 24.35
C MET A 150 24.68 36.26 25.53
#